data_f4aaf750e0f715c55d0f567ef42a375d
#
_entry.id   f4aaf750e0f715c55d0f567ef42a375d
#
_cell.length_a   1.000
_cell.length_b   1.000
_cell.length_c   1.000
_cell.angle_alpha   90.00
_cell.angle_beta   90.00
_cell.angle_gamma   90.00
#
_symmetry.space_group_name_H-M   'P 1'
#
loop_
_entity.id
_entity.type
_entity.pdbx_description
1 polymer ?
#
loop_
_entity_poly.entity_id
_entity_poly.type
_entity_poly.pdbx_seq_one_letter_code
_entity_poly.pdbx_strand_id
1 'polypeptide(L)'
;MRTAPQAEINIGMVGHVDHGKTTLTQALTGKWTDQHSEELKRGISIKLGYADAEFYKVTENKNTIYTSKPNLKNYKSAKNEHLRTVSFVDAPGHETLMAVMLSGAAIMDAAILIIAANEKCPQPQTREHLSALEIMGFDKFIVVQSKIDICSKERSLESYKEIKEFLKGSLLEDAPIVPVSAHHNKNINLLIEVIESLFPTPDKNTKDNFQMDIARSFDINKPGTIPKNIKGGILGGTIKKGKIKIGDPIEIKPGRNTKKG
;
A
#
# COMPACT_ATOMS: atom_id res chain seq x y z
N MET A 1 -18.87 -16.17 -11.91
CA MET A 1 -18.20 -14.91 -11.47
C MET A 1 -16.71 -15.11 -11.65
N ARG A 2 -16.02 -14.27 -12.42
CA ARG A 2 -14.55 -14.27 -12.40
C ARG A 2 -14.14 -13.74 -11.03
N THR A 3 -13.46 -14.56 -10.23
CA THR A 3 -12.78 -14.08 -9.02
C THR A 3 -11.73 -13.07 -9.46
N ALA A 4 -11.69 -11.90 -8.83
CA ALA A 4 -10.62 -10.95 -9.07
C ALA A 4 -9.26 -11.63 -8.80
N PRO A 5 -8.23 -11.36 -9.61
CA PRO A 5 -6.92 -11.94 -9.38
C PRO A 5 -6.42 -11.55 -7.99
N GLN A 6 -5.84 -12.52 -7.28
CA GLN A 6 -5.25 -12.31 -5.97
C GLN A 6 -4.01 -11.41 -6.10
N ALA A 7 -3.82 -10.46 -5.19
CA ALA A 7 -2.61 -9.66 -5.15
C ALA A 7 -1.38 -10.55 -4.87
N GLU A 8 -0.31 -10.32 -5.62
CA GLU A 8 0.92 -11.09 -5.55
C GLU A 8 1.92 -10.49 -4.54
N ILE A 9 1.82 -9.18 -4.29
CA ILE A 9 2.65 -8.42 -3.37
C ILE A 9 1.83 -7.40 -2.61
N ASN A 10 2.16 -7.17 -1.34
CA ASN A 10 1.57 -6.12 -0.51
C ASN A 10 2.60 -5.00 -0.29
N ILE A 11 2.27 -3.80 -0.71
CA ILE A 11 3.14 -2.62 -0.60
C ILE A 11 2.57 -1.66 0.43
N GLY A 12 3.34 -1.38 1.49
CA GLY A 12 2.98 -0.40 2.51
C GLY A 12 3.16 1.04 2.05
N MET A 13 2.14 1.87 2.28
CA MET A 13 2.19 3.32 2.06
C MET A 13 2.40 4.00 3.41
N VAL A 14 3.61 4.51 3.66
CA VAL A 14 4.01 5.07 4.96
C VAL A 14 4.52 6.50 4.82
N GLY A 15 4.46 7.28 5.88
CA GLY A 15 4.88 8.69 5.89
C GLY A 15 3.98 9.55 6.77
N HIS A 16 4.36 10.78 6.98
CA HIS A 16 3.68 11.76 7.85
C HIS A 16 2.20 11.98 7.45
N VAL A 17 1.41 12.50 8.38
CA VAL A 17 0.04 12.99 8.10
C VAL A 17 0.11 14.00 6.96
N ASP A 18 -0.91 14.03 6.12
CA ASP A 18 -1.05 14.94 4.97
C ASP A 18 0.06 14.86 3.90
N HIS A 19 1.00 13.92 3.97
CA HIS A 19 1.97 13.71 2.89
C HIS A 19 1.37 13.07 1.62
N GLY A 20 0.06 12.76 1.61
CA GLY A 20 -0.66 12.30 0.42
C GLY A 20 -0.64 10.79 0.19
N LYS A 21 -0.50 9.96 1.25
CA LYS A 21 -0.55 8.50 1.17
C LYS A 21 -1.84 8.00 0.51
N THR A 22 -2.98 8.36 1.07
CA THR A 22 -4.32 7.97 0.57
C THR A 22 -4.58 8.49 -0.85
N THR A 23 -4.15 9.73 -1.14
CA THR A 23 -4.28 10.31 -2.49
C THR A 23 -3.43 9.56 -3.50
N LEU A 24 -2.21 9.17 -3.13
CA LEU A 24 -1.34 8.37 -3.99
C LEU A 24 -1.91 6.96 -4.20
N THR A 25 -2.42 6.33 -3.14
CA THR A 25 -3.14 5.05 -3.23
C THR A 25 -4.32 5.14 -4.19
N GLN A 26 -5.11 6.20 -4.11
CA GLN A 26 -6.20 6.44 -5.06
C GLN A 26 -5.71 6.64 -6.50
N ALA A 27 -4.63 7.36 -6.71
CA ALA A 27 -4.06 7.57 -8.05
C ALA A 27 -3.60 6.25 -8.69
N LEU A 28 -3.00 5.35 -7.89
CA LEU A 28 -2.54 4.04 -8.32
C LEU A 28 -3.67 3.03 -8.54
N THR A 29 -4.67 3.00 -7.66
CA THR A 29 -5.70 1.95 -7.61
C THR A 29 -7.06 2.39 -8.14
N GLY A 30 -7.33 3.69 -8.20
CA GLY A 30 -8.65 4.24 -8.48
C GLY A 30 -9.63 4.17 -7.30
N LYS A 31 -9.20 3.68 -6.11
CA LYS A 31 -10.04 3.52 -4.92
C LYS A 31 -9.57 4.44 -3.80
N TRP A 32 -10.51 5.09 -3.12
CA TRP A 32 -10.28 5.84 -1.91
C TRP A 32 -10.33 4.89 -0.70
N THR A 33 -9.28 4.87 0.12
CA THR A 33 -9.13 3.92 1.23
C THR A 33 -9.78 4.38 2.53
N ASP A 34 -9.90 5.68 2.76
CA ASP A 34 -10.57 6.25 3.95
C ASP A 34 -12.08 6.22 3.78
N GLN A 35 -12.72 5.16 4.24
CA GLN A 35 -14.17 4.94 4.10
C GLN A 35 -14.91 5.01 5.43
N HIS A 36 -14.21 5.06 6.55
CA HIS A 36 -14.82 5.11 7.87
C HIS A 36 -15.37 6.51 8.16
N SER A 37 -16.56 6.60 8.77
CA SER A 37 -17.21 7.90 9.06
C SER A 37 -16.36 8.85 9.90
N GLU A 38 -15.52 8.32 10.79
CA GLU A 38 -14.58 9.12 11.59
C GLU A 38 -13.36 9.59 10.78
N GLU A 39 -12.85 8.77 9.84
CA GLU A 39 -11.78 9.14 8.92
C GLU A 39 -12.21 10.31 8.03
N LEU A 40 -13.43 10.21 7.47
CA LEU A 40 -14.00 11.28 6.65
C LEU A 40 -14.26 12.58 7.44
N LYS A 41 -14.64 12.47 8.73
CA LYS A 41 -14.87 13.66 9.57
C LYS A 41 -13.58 14.34 10.01
N ARG A 42 -12.52 13.58 10.28
CA ARG A 42 -11.25 14.08 10.79
C ARG A 42 -10.23 14.35 9.70
N GLY A 43 -10.44 13.84 8.49
CA GLY A 43 -9.51 13.94 7.36
C GLY A 43 -8.20 13.16 7.56
N ILE A 44 -8.21 12.15 8.44
CA ILE A 44 -7.03 11.30 8.72
C ILE A 44 -7.40 9.82 8.65
N SER A 45 -6.49 8.99 8.14
CA SER A 45 -6.62 7.53 8.18
C SER A 45 -6.46 7.03 9.61
N ILE A 46 -7.41 6.22 10.10
CA ILE A 46 -7.41 5.65 11.45
C ILE A 46 -7.11 4.15 11.41
N LYS A 47 -7.63 3.46 10.39
CA LYS A 47 -7.45 2.03 10.18
C LYS A 47 -6.59 1.77 8.95
N LEU A 48 -6.03 0.56 8.86
CA LEU A 48 -5.37 0.14 7.64
C LEU A 48 -6.38 0.12 6.49
N GLY A 49 -6.09 0.90 5.45
CA GLY A 49 -6.80 0.86 4.18
C GLY A 49 -6.18 -0.16 3.24
N TYR A 50 -7.00 -0.80 2.41
CA TYR A 50 -6.52 -1.77 1.41
C TYR A 50 -7.12 -1.44 0.07
N ALA A 51 -6.26 -1.39 -0.95
CA ALA A 51 -6.71 -1.20 -2.32
C ALA A 51 -5.79 -1.93 -3.29
N ASP A 52 -6.39 -2.70 -4.20
CA ASP A 52 -5.66 -3.47 -5.21
C ASP A 52 -5.66 -2.74 -6.53
N ALA A 53 -4.55 -2.85 -7.26
CA ALA A 53 -4.39 -2.39 -8.63
C ALA A 53 -3.81 -3.50 -9.49
N GLU A 54 -4.32 -3.63 -10.70
CA GLU A 54 -3.72 -4.44 -11.75
C GLU A 54 -2.74 -3.59 -12.54
N PHE A 55 -1.51 -4.06 -12.70
CA PHE A 55 -0.50 -3.36 -13.46
C PHE A 55 -0.36 -3.93 -14.86
N TYR A 56 -0.19 -3.04 -15.82
CA TYR A 56 -0.11 -3.33 -17.23
C TYR A 56 1.10 -2.65 -17.87
N LYS A 57 1.70 -3.36 -18.80
CA LYS A 57 2.67 -2.81 -19.72
C LYS A 57 1.98 -2.54 -21.06
N VAL A 58 1.95 -1.30 -21.45
CA VAL A 58 1.30 -0.84 -22.69
C VAL A 58 2.39 -0.42 -23.67
N THR A 59 2.46 -1.09 -24.81
CA THR A 59 3.49 -0.82 -25.84
C THR A 59 2.84 -0.40 -27.16
N GLU A 60 3.22 0.77 -27.67
CA GLU A 60 2.82 1.29 -28.97
C GLU A 60 4.01 1.97 -29.66
N ASN A 61 4.32 1.60 -30.90
CA ASN A 61 5.35 2.25 -31.72
C ASN A 61 6.72 2.41 -31.02
N LYS A 62 7.21 1.38 -30.30
CA LYS A 62 8.44 1.37 -29.49
C LYS A 62 8.37 2.16 -28.16
N ASN A 63 7.28 2.86 -27.88
CA ASN A 63 7.07 3.50 -26.59
C ASN A 63 6.41 2.50 -25.63
N THR A 64 6.96 2.36 -24.46
CA THR A 64 6.43 1.49 -23.40
C THR A 64 6.04 2.34 -22.20
N ILE A 65 4.85 2.10 -21.68
CA ILE A 65 4.34 2.76 -20.49
C ILE A 65 3.82 1.70 -19.51
N TYR A 66 4.12 1.87 -18.23
CA TYR A 66 3.57 1.09 -17.15
C TYR A 66 2.39 1.83 -16.54
N THR A 67 1.27 1.15 -16.34
CA THR A 67 0.02 1.82 -15.91
C THR A 67 -0.90 0.88 -15.17
N SER A 68 -1.74 1.42 -14.29
CA SER A 68 -2.89 0.71 -13.71
C SER A 68 -4.18 0.91 -14.52
N LYS A 69 -4.15 1.68 -15.61
CA LYS A 69 -5.31 2.02 -16.46
C LYS A 69 -5.01 1.63 -17.91
N PRO A 70 -5.26 0.38 -18.33
CA PRO A 70 -4.86 -0.12 -19.66
C PRO A 70 -5.58 0.57 -20.83
N ASN A 71 -6.77 1.16 -20.59
CA ASN A 71 -7.55 1.82 -21.63
C ASN A 71 -7.18 3.31 -21.76
N LEU A 72 -5.94 3.59 -22.08
CA LEU A 72 -5.47 4.96 -22.30
C LEU A 72 -6.00 5.49 -23.64
N LYS A 73 -6.71 6.64 -23.60
CA LYS A 73 -7.32 7.26 -24.78
C LYS A 73 -6.35 7.51 -25.94
N ASN A 74 -5.06 7.69 -25.64
CA ASN A 74 -4.00 8.00 -26.61
C ASN A 74 -3.32 6.76 -27.21
N TYR A 75 -3.69 5.54 -26.76
CA TYR A 75 -3.05 4.27 -27.15
C TYR A 75 -4.08 3.31 -27.73
N LYS A 76 -4.68 3.70 -28.87
CA LYS A 76 -5.81 2.93 -29.47
C LYS A 76 -5.40 1.59 -30.08
N SER A 77 -4.13 1.44 -30.48
CA SER A 77 -3.57 0.25 -31.15
C SER A 77 -2.51 -0.44 -30.30
N ALA A 78 -2.43 -0.10 -29.02
CA ALA A 78 -1.38 -0.61 -28.15
C ALA A 78 -1.60 -2.07 -27.76
N LYS A 79 -0.51 -2.82 -27.68
CA LYS A 79 -0.50 -4.13 -27.05
C LYS A 79 -0.48 -3.94 -25.54
N ASN A 80 -1.53 -4.41 -24.86
CA ASN A 80 -1.66 -4.41 -23.42
C ASN A 80 -1.24 -5.78 -22.87
N GLU A 81 -0.25 -5.80 -22.01
CA GLU A 81 0.23 -6.96 -21.30
C GLU A 81 -0.10 -6.79 -19.81
N HIS A 82 -0.91 -7.67 -19.24
CA HIS A 82 -1.14 -7.71 -17.80
C HIS A 82 0.13 -8.25 -17.13
N LEU A 83 0.67 -7.52 -16.15
CA LEU A 83 1.86 -7.90 -15.42
C LEU A 83 1.47 -8.69 -14.18
N ARG A 84 0.84 -8.02 -13.21
CA ARG A 84 0.39 -8.61 -11.96
C ARG A 84 -0.62 -7.73 -11.24
N THR A 85 -1.20 -8.26 -10.16
CA THR A 85 -2.01 -7.51 -9.21
C THR A 85 -1.19 -7.18 -7.97
N VAL A 86 -1.24 -5.92 -7.55
CA VAL A 86 -0.53 -5.38 -6.38
C VAL A 86 -1.54 -4.86 -5.38
N SER A 87 -1.37 -5.18 -4.10
CA SER A 87 -2.17 -4.63 -3.00
C SER A 87 -1.39 -3.51 -2.30
N PHE A 88 -2.03 -2.37 -2.15
CA PHE A 88 -1.51 -1.26 -1.36
C PHE A 88 -2.15 -1.24 0.01
N VAL A 89 -1.31 -1.20 1.05
CA VAL A 89 -1.70 -1.10 2.45
C VAL A 89 -1.46 0.35 2.88
N ASP A 90 -2.54 1.12 2.94
CA ASP A 90 -2.50 2.53 3.34
C ASP A 90 -2.46 2.61 4.88
N ALA A 91 -1.30 2.99 5.42
CA ALA A 91 -1.06 3.06 6.84
C ALA A 91 -1.36 4.46 7.40
N PRO A 92 -1.98 4.56 8.61
CA PRO A 92 -2.19 5.84 9.25
C PRO A 92 -0.86 6.53 9.54
N GLY A 93 -0.83 7.86 9.36
CA GLY A 93 0.39 8.66 9.55
C GLY A 93 0.50 9.34 10.91
N HIS A 94 -0.51 9.23 11.78
CA HIS A 94 -0.53 9.90 13.08
C HIS A 94 0.20 9.09 14.16
N GLU A 95 0.97 9.75 15.03
CA GLU A 95 1.78 9.10 16.07
C GLU A 95 0.98 8.15 16.97
N THR A 96 -0.25 8.55 17.38
CA THR A 96 -1.14 7.73 18.23
C THR A 96 -1.58 6.43 17.56
N LEU A 97 -1.38 6.28 16.25
CA LEU A 97 -1.77 5.12 15.46
C LEU A 97 -0.56 4.27 15.01
N MET A 98 0.62 4.51 15.59
CA MET A 98 1.84 3.76 15.26
C MET A 98 1.66 2.25 15.46
N ALA A 99 0.94 1.82 16.50
CA ALA A 99 0.64 0.40 16.72
C ALA A 99 -0.18 -0.22 15.57
N VAL A 100 -1.08 0.56 14.96
CA VAL A 100 -1.87 0.13 13.78
C VAL A 100 -0.93 0.00 12.57
N MET A 101 -0.03 0.95 12.38
CA MET A 101 0.98 0.90 11.32
C MET A 101 1.89 -0.30 11.47
N LEU A 102 2.42 -0.58 12.67
CA LEU A 102 3.27 -1.72 12.96
C LEU A 102 2.55 -3.06 12.73
N SER A 103 1.27 -3.16 13.11
CA SER A 103 0.49 -4.38 12.83
C SER A 103 0.27 -4.57 11.32
N GLY A 104 0.10 -3.48 10.58
CA GLY A 104 0.04 -3.50 9.11
C GLY A 104 1.34 -3.90 8.45
N ALA A 105 2.47 -3.46 9.01
CA ALA A 105 3.78 -3.76 8.46
C ALA A 105 4.08 -5.28 8.45
N ALA A 106 3.51 -6.06 9.38
CA ALA A 106 3.65 -7.52 9.41
C ALA A 106 3.09 -8.23 8.14
N ILE A 107 2.20 -7.57 7.42
CA ILE A 107 1.62 -8.13 6.17
C ILE A 107 2.19 -7.50 4.89
N MET A 108 3.07 -6.52 5.01
CA MET A 108 3.71 -5.86 3.88
C MET A 108 4.95 -6.66 3.42
N ASP A 109 5.20 -6.66 2.13
CA ASP A 109 6.38 -7.28 1.49
C ASP A 109 7.41 -6.22 1.07
N ALA A 110 6.98 -4.97 0.89
CA ALA A 110 7.79 -3.80 0.52
C ALA A 110 7.13 -2.53 1.04
N ALA A 111 7.85 -1.41 1.05
CA ALA A 111 7.31 -0.14 1.52
C ALA A 111 7.65 1.04 0.62
N ILE A 112 6.71 1.99 0.52
CA ILE A 112 6.89 3.29 -0.13
C ILE A 112 6.81 4.35 0.95
N LEU A 113 7.92 5.07 1.18
CA LEU A 113 7.98 6.21 2.10
C LEU A 113 7.60 7.48 1.34
N ILE A 114 6.51 8.14 1.77
CA ILE A 114 5.98 9.33 1.09
C ILE A 114 6.34 10.57 1.90
N ILE A 115 7.01 11.53 1.23
CA ILE A 115 7.47 12.78 1.80
C ILE A 115 6.97 13.93 0.92
N ALA A 116 6.26 14.88 1.51
CA ALA A 116 5.72 16.02 0.77
C ALA A 116 6.79 17.08 0.48
N ALA A 117 6.88 17.54 -0.77
CA ALA A 117 7.88 18.50 -1.22
C ALA A 117 7.69 19.91 -0.64
N ASN A 118 6.45 20.28 -0.28
CA ASN A 118 6.12 21.59 0.27
C ASN A 118 6.53 21.76 1.74
N GLU A 119 6.86 20.67 2.43
CA GLU A 119 7.25 20.68 3.83
C GLU A 119 8.74 20.37 4.01
N LYS A 120 9.32 20.86 5.11
CA LYS A 120 10.71 20.56 5.44
C LYS A 120 10.86 19.10 5.81
N CYS A 121 11.87 18.43 5.28
CA CYS A 121 12.19 17.04 5.58
C CYS A 121 13.34 16.95 6.60
N PRO A 122 13.23 16.05 7.61
CA PRO A 122 12.09 15.19 7.92
C PRO A 122 11.07 15.82 8.87
N GLN A 123 9.82 15.42 8.76
CA GLN A 123 8.79 15.63 9.77
C GLN A 123 8.90 14.59 10.91
N PRO A 124 8.34 14.84 12.12
CA PRO A 124 8.47 13.90 13.25
C PRO A 124 8.05 12.47 12.92
N GLN A 125 6.83 12.25 12.40
CA GLN A 125 6.37 10.91 12.05
C GLN A 125 7.13 10.28 10.88
N THR A 126 7.77 11.08 10.02
CA THR A 126 8.64 10.55 8.96
C THR A 126 9.84 9.82 9.55
N ARG A 127 10.43 10.35 10.64
CA ARG A 127 11.53 9.72 11.38
C ARG A 127 11.07 8.43 12.05
N GLU A 128 9.92 8.47 12.73
CA GLU A 128 9.35 7.32 13.42
C GLU A 128 9.03 6.17 12.44
N HIS A 129 8.44 6.50 11.30
CA HIS A 129 8.14 5.52 10.27
C HIS A 129 9.41 4.89 9.67
N LEU A 130 10.45 5.69 9.41
CA LEU A 130 11.74 5.18 8.96
C LEU A 130 12.31 4.20 9.97
N SER A 131 12.41 4.59 11.24
CA SER A 131 12.91 3.72 12.31
C SER A 131 12.09 2.44 12.46
N ALA A 132 10.76 2.51 12.33
CA ALA A 132 9.90 1.35 12.38
C ALA A 132 10.17 0.38 11.21
N LEU A 133 10.35 0.90 9.98
CA LEU A 133 10.68 0.07 8.82
C LEU A 133 12.05 -0.61 8.97
N GLU A 134 13.04 0.10 9.54
CA GLU A 134 14.36 -0.46 9.84
C GLU A 134 14.29 -1.61 10.86
N ILE A 135 13.58 -1.40 11.98
CA ILE A 135 13.40 -2.42 13.00
C ILE A 135 12.71 -3.67 12.45
N MET A 136 11.77 -3.50 11.52
CA MET A 136 11.03 -4.62 10.92
C MET A 136 11.80 -5.37 9.85
N GLY A 137 12.99 -4.89 9.46
CA GLY A 137 13.89 -5.59 8.55
C GLY A 137 13.40 -5.63 7.10
N PHE A 138 12.67 -4.62 6.66
CA PHE A 138 12.36 -4.47 5.24
C PHE A 138 13.64 -4.23 4.44
N ASP A 139 13.71 -4.80 3.25
CA ASP A 139 14.85 -4.69 2.32
C ASP A 139 14.49 -4.00 0.99
N LYS A 140 13.20 -3.69 0.78
CA LYS A 140 12.68 -3.16 -0.48
C LYS A 140 11.93 -1.86 -0.24
N PHE A 141 12.52 -0.77 -0.74
CA PHE A 141 12.00 0.58 -0.53
C PHE A 141 11.99 1.42 -1.80
N ILE A 142 10.99 2.29 -1.88
CA ILE A 142 10.94 3.43 -2.79
C ILE A 142 10.58 4.64 -1.94
N VAL A 143 11.20 5.78 -2.22
CA VAL A 143 10.82 7.06 -1.64
C VAL A 143 10.04 7.86 -2.67
N VAL A 144 8.90 8.38 -2.29
CA VAL A 144 8.08 9.24 -3.13
C VAL A 144 8.13 10.66 -2.61
N GLN A 145 8.64 11.58 -3.42
CA GLN A 145 8.52 13.01 -3.20
C GLN A 145 7.16 13.46 -3.76
N SER A 146 6.18 13.62 -2.88
CA SER A 146 4.80 13.97 -3.26
C SER A 146 4.56 15.47 -3.34
N LYS A 147 3.39 15.88 -3.86
CA LYS A 147 2.91 17.28 -3.92
C LYS A 147 3.84 18.24 -4.69
N ILE A 148 4.56 17.75 -5.70
CA ILE A 148 5.45 18.59 -6.52
C ILE A 148 4.70 19.66 -7.32
N ASP A 149 3.39 19.52 -7.48
CA ASP A 149 2.50 20.43 -8.23
C ASP A 149 2.23 21.75 -7.50
N ILE A 150 2.33 21.77 -6.16
CA ILE A 150 2.11 22.97 -5.35
C ILE A 150 3.42 23.65 -4.94
N CYS A 151 4.55 23.17 -5.46
CA CYS A 151 5.89 23.71 -5.16
C CYS A 151 6.51 24.36 -6.41
N SER A 152 7.37 25.36 -6.18
CA SER A 152 8.27 25.82 -7.22
C SER A 152 9.31 24.74 -7.54
N LYS A 153 9.96 24.87 -8.69
CA LYS A 153 11.04 23.96 -9.09
C LYS A 153 12.20 24.00 -8.10
N GLU A 154 12.53 25.19 -7.60
CA GLU A 154 13.60 25.43 -6.61
C GLU A 154 13.27 24.71 -5.30
N ARG A 155 12.04 24.87 -4.77
CA ARG A 155 11.60 24.16 -3.55
C ARG A 155 11.62 22.65 -3.73
N SER A 156 11.20 22.14 -4.88
CA SER A 156 11.23 20.69 -5.18
C SER A 156 12.66 20.16 -5.19
N LEU A 157 13.62 20.90 -5.73
CA LEU A 157 15.05 20.53 -5.73
C LEU A 157 15.66 20.60 -4.33
N GLU A 158 15.28 21.62 -3.54
CA GLU A 158 15.70 21.73 -2.13
C GLU A 158 15.17 20.56 -1.31
N SER A 159 13.88 20.26 -1.41
CA SER A 159 13.25 19.10 -0.76
C SER A 159 13.92 17.78 -1.14
N TYR A 160 14.30 17.59 -2.41
CA TYR A 160 15.05 16.43 -2.83
C TYR A 160 16.39 16.29 -2.09
N LYS A 161 17.12 17.40 -1.90
CA LYS A 161 18.38 17.42 -1.12
C LYS A 161 18.14 17.11 0.35
N GLU A 162 17.09 17.71 0.95
CA GLU A 162 16.69 17.42 2.33
C GLU A 162 16.37 15.93 2.53
N ILE A 163 15.63 15.32 1.59
CA ILE A 163 15.32 13.88 1.62
C ILE A 163 16.61 13.05 1.52
N LYS A 164 17.50 13.36 0.59
CA LYS A 164 18.78 12.65 0.45
C LYS A 164 19.62 12.72 1.72
N GLU A 165 19.73 13.87 2.34
CA GLU A 165 20.48 14.05 3.59
C GLU A 165 19.82 13.30 4.75
N PHE A 166 18.48 13.29 4.82
CA PHE A 166 17.74 12.57 5.84
C PHE A 166 17.93 11.04 5.74
N LEU A 167 18.01 10.51 4.54
CA LEU A 167 18.14 9.06 4.29
C LEU A 167 19.58 8.56 4.45
N LYS A 168 20.55 9.44 4.51
CA LYS A 168 21.96 9.11 4.62
C LYS A 168 22.24 8.29 5.88
N GLY A 169 22.95 7.17 5.71
CA GLY A 169 23.24 6.23 6.79
C GLY A 169 22.06 5.35 7.23
N SER A 170 20.90 5.46 6.59
CA SER A 170 19.75 4.58 6.82
C SER A 170 19.69 3.44 5.80
N LEU A 171 18.83 2.45 6.03
CA LEU A 171 18.56 1.38 5.05
C LEU A 171 17.98 1.92 3.71
N LEU A 172 17.47 3.15 3.69
CA LEU A 172 16.89 3.78 2.51
C LEU A 172 17.86 4.72 1.78
N GLU A 173 19.13 4.75 2.14
CA GLU A 173 20.12 5.67 1.53
C GLU A 173 20.16 5.56 0.01
N ASP A 174 20.13 4.34 -0.52
CA ASP A 174 20.17 4.04 -1.95
C ASP A 174 18.79 3.89 -2.59
N ALA A 175 17.70 4.09 -1.83
CA ALA A 175 16.36 3.99 -2.36
C ALA A 175 16.09 5.06 -3.43
N PRO A 176 15.47 4.73 -4.57
CA PRO A 176 15.13 5.72 -5.57
C PRO A 176 14.08 6.70 -5.03
N ILE A 177 14.28 7.98 -5.34
CA ILE A 177 13.32 9.04 -5.01
C ILE A 177 12.55 9.41 -6.26
N VAL A 178 11.25 9.14 -6.28
CA VAL A 178 10.37 9.42 -7.42
C VAL A 178 9.50 10.65 -7.11
N PRO A 179 9.68 11.78 -7.84
CA PRO A 179 8.84 12.94 -7.68
C PRO A 179 7.46 12.71 -8.34
N VAL A 180 6.35 12.91 -7.60
CA VAL A 180 5.00 12.69 -8.11
C VAL A 180 4.04 13.82 -7.75
N SER A 181 3.03 14.03 -8.61
CA SER A 181 1.78 14.67 -8.26
C SER A 181 0.65 13.66 -8.44
N ALA A 182 0.14 13.15 -7.32
CA ALA A 182 -0.98 12.21 -7.34
C ALA A 182 -2.26 12.87 -7.85
N HIS A 183 -2.51 14.12 -7.49
CA HIS A 183 -3.69 14.89 -7.91
C HIS A 183 -3.74 15.08 -9.43
N HIS A 184 -2.60 15.36 -10.06
CA HIS A 184 -2.48 15.56 -11.51
C HIS A 184 -2.02 14.32 -12.27
N ASN A 185 -1.91 13.16 -11.62
CA ASN A 185 -1.39 11.92 -12.20
C ASN A 185 -0.01 12.08 -12.88
N LYS A 186 0.85 13.01 -12.40
CA LYS A 186 2.20 13.20 -12.94
C LYS A 186 3.15 12.18 -12.34
N ASN A 187 3.94 11.53 -13.20
CA ASN A 187 4.92 10.51 -12.87
C ASN A 187 4.34 9.24 -12.17
N ILE A 188 3.01 9.03 -12.18
CA ILE A 188 2.41 7.80 -11.66
C ILE A 188 2.86 6.59 -12.50
N ASN A 189 2.94 6.73 -13.82
CA ASN A 189 3.43 5.68 -14.70
C ASN A 189 4.91 5.33 -14.43
N LEU A 190 5.75 6.35 -14.18
CA LEU A 190 7.14 6.16 -13.77
C LEU A 190 7.23 5.44 -12.42
N LEU A 191 6.38 5.81 -11.46
CA LEU A 191 6.35 5.12 -10.16
C LEU A 191 5.97 3.64 -10.33
N ILE A 192 5.00 3.32 -11.18
CA ILE A 192 4.61 1.92 -11.47
C ILE A 192 5.80 1.17 -12.11
N GLU A 193 6.52 1.79 -13.06
CA GLU A 193 7.72 1.21 -13.67
C GLU A 193 8.80 0.91 -12.61
N VAL A 194 9.05 1.84 -11.69
CA VAL A 194 10.02 1.65 -10.60
C VAL A 194 9.57 0.56 -9.65
N ILE A 195 8.28 0.47 -9.31
CA ILE A 195 7.70 -0.63 -8.51
C ILE A 195 7.93 -1.98 -9.20
N GLU A 196 7.65 -2.08 -10.49
CA GLU A 196 7.83 -3.33 -11.25
C GLU A 196 9.30 -3.76 -11.33
N SER A 197 10.22 -2.80 -11.39
CA SER A 197 11.65 -3.10 -11.48
C SER A 197 12.29 -3.50 -10.15
N LEU A 198 11.82 -2.93 -9.02
CA LEU A 198 12.47 -3.07 -7.72
C LEU A 198 11.75 -4.01 -6.74
N PHE A 199 10.46 -4.22 -6.90
CA PHE A 199 9.67 -5.05 -6.01
C PHE A 199 9.24 -6.36 -6.70
N PRO A 200 10.12 -7.37 -6.78
CA PRO A 200 9.74 -8.65 -7.34
C PRO A 200 8.62 -9.31 -6.51
N THR A 201 7.79 -10.12 -7.15
CA THR A 201 6.81 -10.94 -6.45
C THR A 201 7.54 -11.87 -5.46
N PRO A 202 7.17 -11.85 -4.15
CA PRO A 202 7.80 -12.72 -3.17
C PRO A 202 7.62 -14.20 -3.52
N ASP A 203 8.68 -14.99 -3.41
CA ASP A 203 8.58 -16.45 -3.55
C ASP A 203 7.93 -17.04 -2.29
N LYS A 204 6.67 -17.45 -2.43
CA LYS A 204 5.89 -18.05 -1.33
C LYS A 204 5.84 -19.57 -1.53
N ASN A 205 6.32 -20.33 -0.54
CA ASN A 205 6.25 -21.80 -0.60
C ASN A 205 4.80 -22.28 -0.57
N THR A 206 4.31 -22.67 -1.73
CA THR A 206 2.92 -23.13 -1.91
C THR A 206 2.69 -24.59 -1.54
N LYS A 207 3.75 -25.34 -1.16
CA LYS A 207 3.67 -26.77 -0.77
C LYS A 207 3.53 -26.96 0.74
N ASP A 208 3.81 -25.92 1.52
CA ASP A 208 3.67 -25.96 2.98
C ASP A 208 2.20 -25.93 3.41
N ASN A 209 1.96 -26.23 4.68
CA ASN A 209 0.66 -26.04 5.29
C ASN A 209 0.23 -24.57 5.20
N PHE A 210 -1.04 -24.36 4.92
CA PHE A 210 -1.61 -23.02 4.84
C PHE A 210 -1.38 -22.23 6.14
N GLN A 211 -0.85 -21.02 6.00
CA GLN A 211 -0.70 -20.06 7.07
C GLN A 211 -1.02 -18.67 6.53
N MET A 212 -1.91 -17.96 7.24
CA MET A 212 -2.31 -16.60 6.94
C MET A 212 -2.21 -15.74 8.21
N ASP A 213 -1.54 -14.61 8.11
CA ASP A 213 -1.55 -13.60 9.16
C ASP A 213 -2.77 -12.72 8.99
N ILE A 214 -3.59 -12.59 10.05
CA ILE A 214 -4.82 -11.81 10.04
C ILE A 214 -4.49 -10.41 10.57
N ALA A 215 -4.67 -9.41 9.71
CA ALA A 215 -4.47 -8.01 10.09
C ALA A 215 -5.78 -7.29 10.42
N ARG A 216 -6.89 -7.71 9.84
CA ARG A 216 -8.18 -7.04 10.02
C ARG A 216 -9.35 -8.01 9.86
N SER A 217 -10.44 -7.73 10.57
CA SER A 217 -11.74 -8.35 10.34
C SER A 217 -12.75 -7.32 9.86
N PHE A 218 -13.64 -7.73 8.96
CA PHE A 218 -14.71 -6.90 8.44
C PHE A 218 -16.05 -7.50 8.85
N ASP A 219 -16.90 -6.68 9.45
CA ASP A 219 -18.29 -7.05 9.71
C ASP A 219 -19.10 -6.82 8.41
N ILE A 220 -19.75 -7.87 7.94
CA ILE A 220 -20.60 -7.84 6.74
C ILE A 220 -22.08 -7.70 7.07
N ASN A 221 -22.42 -7.62 8.35
CA ASN A 221 -23.80 -7.51 8.79
C ASN A 221 -24.27 -6.05 8.76
N LYS A 222 -25.51 -5.85 8.34
CA LYS A 222 -26.12 -4.50 8.41
C LYS A 222 -26.38 -4.10 9.86
N PRO A 223 -26.21 -2.81 10.22
CA PRO A 223 -26.61 -2.32 11.53
C PRO A 223 -28.05 -2.71 11.86
N GLY A 224 -28.29 -3.21 13.08
CA GLY A 224 -29.62 -3.68 13.51
C GLY A 224 -29.95 -5.13 13.12
N THR A 225 -29.03 -5.89 12.54
CA THR A 225 -29.25 -7.33 12.27
C THR A 225 -29.46 -8.07 13.60
N ILE A 226 -30.58 -8.80 13.70
CA ILE A 226 -30.89 -9.61 14.89
C ILE A 226 -29.89 -10.77 15.04
N PRO A 227 -29.52 -11.17 16.28
CA PRO A 227 -28.47 -12.16 16.54
C PRO A 227 -28.58 -13.46 15.75
N LYS A 228 -29.80 -13.97 15.55
CA LYS A 228 -30.06 -15.20 14.79
C LYS A 228 -29.68 -15.12 13.29
N ASN A 229 -29.62 -13.92 12.74
CA ASN A 229 -29.35 -13.66 11.32
C ASN A 229 -27.94 -13.13 11.06
N ILE A 230 -27.12 -13.03 12.11
CA ILE A 230 -25.74 -12.60 11.98
C ILE A 230 -24.96 -13.66 11.20
N LYS A 231 -24.35 -13.22 10.11
CA LYS A 231 -23.39 -14.01 9.31
C LYS A 231 -21.99 -13.77 9.89
N GLY A 232 -21.10 -14.75 9.71
CA GLY A 232 -19.69 -14.58 10.07
C GLY A 232 -19.06 -13.38 9.36
N GLY A 233 -17.97 -12.85 9.92
CA GLY A 233 -17.19 -11.77 9.32
C GLY A 233 -16.25 -12.26 8.23
N ILE A 234 -15.61 -11.31 7.54
CA ILE A 234 -14.51 -11.57 6.60
C ILE A 234 -13.19 -11.25 7.30
N LEU A 235 -12.21 -12.12 7.18
CA LEU A 235 -10.85 -11.91 7.68
C LEU A 235 -9.96 -11.44 6.54
N GLY A 236 -9.30 -10.31 6.73
CA GLY A 236 -8.32 -9.75 5.80
C GLY A 236 -6.91 -9.89 6.34
N GLY A 237 -5.97 -10.23 5.47
CA GLY A 237 -4.58 -10.41 5.83
C GLY A 237 -3.75 -10.96 4.67
N THR A 238 -2.58 -11.50 4.95
CA THR A 238 -1.69 -12.06 3.94
C THR A 238 -1.45 -13.55 4.13
N ILE A 239 -1.46 -14.30 3.03
CA ILE A 239 -1.05 -15.70 3.02
C ILE A 239 0.47 -15.74 3.02
N LYS A 240 1.07 -16.27 4.11
CA LYS A 240 2.53 -16.44 4.25
C LYS A 240 3.03 -17.71 3.59
N LYS A 241 2.25 -18.81 3.68
CA LYS A 241 2.61 -20.13 3.16
C LYS A 241 1.38 -20.90 2.71
N GLY A 242 1.61 -21.88 1.86
CA GLY A 242 0.58 -22.85 1.44
C GLY A 242 -0.46 -22.27 0.49
N LYS A 243 -1.53 -23.01 0.36
CA LYS A 243 -2.70 -22.69 -0.47
C LYS A 243 -3.98 -23.01 0.29
N ILE A 244 -5.05 -22.30 -0.02
CA ILE A 244 -6.38 -22.53 0.54
C ILE A 244 -7.42 -22.50 -0.59
N LYS A 245 -8.43 -23.34 -0.49
CA LYS A 245 -9.58 -23.37 -1.40
C LYS A 245 -10.86 -23.14 -0.61
N ILE A 246 -11.90 -22.72 -1.30
CA ILE A 246 -13.24 -22.61 -0.72
C ILE A 246 -13.70 -23.97 -0.23
N GLY A 247 -14.08 -24.06 1.05
CA GLY A 247 -14.51 -25.30 1.71
C GLY A 247 -13.43 -26.00 2.52
N ASP A 248 -12.15 -25.58 2.42
CA ASP A 248 -11.09 -26.13 3.26
C ASP A 248 -11.33 -25.77 4.74
N PRO A 249 -11.14 -26.73 5.68
CA PRO A 249 -11.21 -26.42 7.10
C PRO A 249 -10.01 -25.56 7.53
N ILE A 250 -10.27 -24.57 8.38
CA ILE A 250 -9.25 -23.67 8.92
C ILE A 250 -9.26 -23.66 10.45
N GLU A 251 -8.10 -23.44 11.05
CA GLU A 251 -7.93 -23.17 12.47
C GLU A 251 -7.53 -21.71 12.65
N ILE A 252 -8.22 -20.99 13.56
CA ILE A 252 -7.90 -19.60 13.90
C ILE A 252 -7.21 -19.57 15.26
N LYS A 253 -6.00 -19.01 15.32
CA LYS A 253 -5.21 -18.85 16.54
C LYS A 253 -5.00 -17.36 16.87
N PRO A 254 -4.92 -17.00 18.16
CA PRO A 254 -5.11 -17.85 19.35
C PRO A 254 -6.58 -18.12 19.56
N GLY A 255 -7.18 -19.17 19.52
CA GLY A 255 -8.60 -19.47 19.71
C GLY A 255 -9.21 -18.78 20.93
N ARG A 256 -10.50 -18.87 21.12
CA ARG A 256 -11.17 -18.45 22.36
C ARG A 256 -11.03 -19.54 23.40
N ASN A 257 -10.46 -19.21 24.57
CA ASN A 257 -10.62 -20.04 25.75
C ASN A 257 -12.09 -20.01 26.16
N THR A 258 -12.88 -20.98 25.72
CA THR A 258 -14.19 -21.21 26.30
C THR A 258 -13.96 -21.73 27.71
N LYS A 259 -14.20 -20.90 28.74
CA LYS A 259 -14.40 -21.45 30.07
C LYS A 259 -15.58 -22.43 29.95
N LYS A 260 -15.29 -23.72 30.10
CA LYS A 260 -16.37 -24.68 30.34
C LYS A 260 -17.05 -24.21 31.63
N GLY A 261 -18.27 -23.66 31.51
CA GLY A 261 -19.15 -23.41 32.65
C GLY A 261 -19.63 -24.72 33.23
#